data_1a8ee72d62c9940bb94134def695fbad
#
_entry.id   1a8ee72d62c9940bb94134def695fbad
#
_cell.length_a   1.000
_cell.length_b   1.000
_cell.length_c   1.000
_cell.angle_alpha   90.00
_cell.angle_beta   90.00
_cell.angle_gamma   90.00
#
_symmetry.space_group_name_H-M   'P 1'
#
loop_
_entity.id
_entity.type
_entity.pdbx_description
1 polymer ?
#
loop_
_entity_poly.entity_id
_entity_poly.type
_entity_poly.pdbx_seq_one_letter_code
_entity_poly.pdbx_strand_id
1 'polypeptide(L)'
;MINFIEELRWRGMIHDMFPGTEEQLQKERTSAYLGIDPTADSLHIGHLVGVMMLRHLQLAGHRPIALIGGATGMIGDPSMKSAERNLLDEETLRHNQACIKKQLSKFLDFDSDAPNAAVLVNNYDWMKDYSFLGFIRDIGKHITVNYMMAKDSVKKRLNGENSNGMSFTEFSYQLLQGYDYLYLYRHYGCRLQMGGSDQWGNITTGTELIRRMDAGEAYALVCPLITKADGGKFGKTESGNVWLDPERTSPYAFYQFWLNVNDADAARYIKIFTTLTQEEIAGLEAQQAAAPHERALQKRLAEEITVLVHGRESYDAAVAASGILFGQGTREQLQSLDEATLLSVFEGVPQFEVSRDKLQGGVKVIDLLTEDAAVFPSKGELRKLIASGGVSVNKEKVASPDDLITSAQLIADRYLLVQRGKKNYYLVLAK
;
A
#
# COMPACT_ATOMS: atom_id res chain seq x y z
N MET A 1 2.62 14.82 -26.32
CA MET A 1 1.88 13.76 -25.62
C MET A 1 2.92 12.77 -25.12
N ILE A 2 2.89 12.40 -23.85
CA ILE A 2 3.84 11.42 -23.29
C ILE A 2 3.53 10.06 -23.95
N ASN A 3 4.57 9.36 -24.44
CA ASN A 3 4.38 8.00 -24.92
C ASN A 3 4.26 7.07 -23.71
N PHE A 4 3.06 6.51 -23.49
CA PHE A 4 2.75 5.67 -22.33
C PHE A 4 3.66 4.42 -22.23
N ILE A 5 3.91 3.74 -23.35
CA ILE A 5 4.72 2.52 -23.36
C ILE A 5 6.21 2.85 -23.08
N GLU A 6 6.74 3.91 -23.65
CA GLU A 6 8.12 4.35 -23.34
C GLU A 6 8.24 4.79 -21.88
N GLU A 7 7.23 5.48 -21.34
CA GLU A 7 7.17 5.86 -19.93
C GLU A 7 7.23 4.64 -19.01
N LEU A 8 6.42 3.63 -19.27
CA LEU A 8 6.46 2.40 -18.48
C LEU A 8 7.74 1.58 -18.69
N ARG A 9 8.33 1.62 -19.89
CA ARG A 9 9.55 0.87 -20.24
C ARG A 9 10.76 1.34 -19.43
N TRP A 10 11.04 2.64 -19.42
CA TRP A 10 12.16 3.16 -18.65
C TRP A 10 11.96 3.06 -17.13
N ARG A 11 10.71 3.05 -16.68
CA ARG A 11 10.35 2.81 -15.26
C ARG A 11 10.49 1.35 -14.83
N GLY A 12 10.67 0.42 -15.79
CA GLY A 12 10.72 -1.02 -15.51
C GLY A 12 9.36 -1.61 -15.15
N MET A 13 8.27 -1.02 -15.65
CA MET A 13 6.90 -1.42 -15.36
C MET A 13 6.26 -2.29 -16.45
N ILE A 14 7.02 -2.77 -17.43
CA ILE A 14 6.56 -3.73 -18.45
C ILE A 14 7.19 -5.08 -18.20
N HIS A 15 6.35 -6.10 -17.99
CA HIS A 15 6.75 -7.52 -17.95
C HIS A 15 6.47 -8.19 -19.30
N ASP A 16 5.24 -8.02 -19.79
CA ASP A 16 4.81 -8.55 -21.09
C ASP A 16 3.65 -7.73 -21.64
N MET A 17 3.47 -7.74 -22.96
CA MET A 17 2.34 -7.11 -23.63
C MET A 17 2.00 -7.80 -24.95
N PHE A 18 0.75 -7.70 -25.40
CA PHE A 18 0.36 -8.22 -26.70
C PHE A 18 0.97 -7.42 -27.84
N PRO A 19 1.33 -8.10 -28.96
CA PRO A 19 1.67 -7.41 -30.21
C PRO A 19 0.57 -6.44 -30.62
N GLY A 20 0.96 -5.26 -31.12
CA GLY A 20 0.00 -4.23 -31.52
C GLY A 20 -0.47 -3.30 -30.40
N THR A 21 -0.10 -3.58 -29.12
CA THR A 21 -0.49 -2.73 -28.00
C THR A 21 0.08 -1.31 -28.12
N GLU A 22 1.35 -1.19 -28.47
CA GLU A 22 2.02 0.11 -28.62
C GLU A 22 1.46 0.89 -29.79
N GLU A 23 1.22 0.25 -30.91
CA GLU A 23 0.63 0.83 -32.11
C GLU A 23 -0.80 1.34 -31.85
N GLN A 24 -1.61 0.56 -31.10
CA GLN A 24 -2.96 0.99 -30.73
C GLN A 24 -2.94 2.26 -29.87
N LEU A 25 -2.04 2.33 -28.88
CA LEU A 25 -1.91 3.49 -27.99
C LEU A 25 -1.36 4.73 -28.71
N GLN A 26 -0.51 4.55 -29.74
CA GLN A 26 -0.04 5.65 -30.55
C GLN A 26 -1.08 6.14 -31.56
N LYS A 27 -1.95 5.24 -32.01
CA LYS A 27 -2.96 5.53 -33.04
C LYS A 27 -4.07 6.43 -32.52
N GLU A 28 -4.59 6.16 -31.34
CA GLU A 28 -5.74 6.86 -30.81
C GLU A 28 -5.79 6.83 -29.28
N ARG A 29 -6.60 7.73 -28.69
CA ARG A 29 -6.92 7.66 -27.28
C ARG A 29 -7.58 6.32 -26.99
N THR A 30 -6.95 5.54 -26.16
CA THR A 30 -7.40 4.18 -25.81
C THR A 30 -7.92 4.16 -24.39
N SER A 31 -9.08 3.52 -24.18
CA SER A 31 -9.57 3.19 -22.84
C SER A 31 -8.89 1.90 -22.37
N ALA A 32 -8.31 1.92 -21.17
CA ALA A 32 -7.71 0.76 -20.57
C ALA A 32 -8.19 0.55 -19.13
N TYR A 33 -8.33 -0.71 -18.71
CA TYR A 33 -8.82 -1.01 -17.38
C TYR A 33 -7.86 -1.86 -16.56
N LEU A 34 -8.01 -1.73 -15.24
CA LEU A 34 -7.39 -2.59 -14.23
C LEU A 34 -8.45 -2.95 -13.20
N GLY A 35 -8.56 -4.23 -12.87
CA GLY A 35 -9.49 -4.75 -11.87
C GLY A 35 -8.86 -4.80 -10.47
N ILE A 36 -9.65 -4.46 -9.47
CA ILE A 36 -9.29 -4.51 -8.05
C ILE A 36 -10.41 -5.21 -7.30
N ASP A 37 -10.14 -6.39 -6.76
CA ASP A 37 -11.08 -7.09 -5.89
C ASP A 37 -11.09 -6.42 -4.49
N PRO A 38 -12.26 -5.99 -3.98
CA PRO A 38 -12.39 -5.25 -2.73
C PRO A 38 -12.32 -6.18 -1.51
N THR A 39 -11.19 -6.88 -1.34
CA THR A 39 -10.98 -7.86 -0.26
C THR A 39 -10.75 -7.25 1.12
N ALA A 40 -10.62 -5.93 1.20
CA ALA A 40 -10.52 -5.13 2.41
C ALA A 40 -11.07 -3.72 2.14
N ASP A 41 -11.36 -2.96 3.18
CA ASP A 41 -11.80 -1.56 3.13
C ASP A 41 -10.68 -0.57 2.78
N SER A 42 -9.46 -1.06 2.56
CA SER A 42 -8.32 -0.25 2.12
C SER A 42 -7.49 -0.97 1.08
N LEU A 43 -6.89 -0.19 0.20
CA LEU A 43 -5.75 -0.60 -0.60
C LEU A 43 -4.50 -0.66 0.29
N HIS A 44 -3.55 -1.49 -0.10
CA HIS A 44 -2.20 -1.50 0.47
C HIS A 44 -1.17 -1.19 -0.63
N ILE A 45 0.07 -0.92 -0.25
CA ILE A 45 1.11 -0.49 -1.22
C ILE A 45 1.35 -1.49 -2.35
N GLY A 46 1.01 -2.77 -2.19
CA GLY A 46 1.06 -3.74 -3.28
C GLY A 46 0.12 -3.43 -4.44
N HIS A 47 -1.03 -2.78 -4.17
CA HIS A 47 -1.96 -2.34 -5.21
C HIS A 47 -1.48 -1.09 -5.95
N LEU A 48 -0.58 -0.30 -5.33
CA LEU A 48 -0.11 0.96 -5.90
C LEU A 48 0.55 0.79 -7.27
N VAL A 49 1.18 -0.35 -7.55
CA VAL A 49 1.79 -0.59 -8.86
C VAL A 49 0.75 -0.47 -9.97
N GLY A 50 -0.38 -1.18 -9.82
CA GLY A 50 -1.50 -1.10 -10.77
C GLY A 50 -2.14 0.29 -10.81
N VAL A 51 -2.31 0.93 -9.66
CA VAL A 51 -2.86 2.29 -9.59
C VAL A 51 -1.94 3.30 -10.28
N MET A 52 -0.62 3.17 -10.14
CA MET A 52 0.35 4.00 -10.84
C MET A 52 0.35 3.75 -12.36
N MET A 53 0.12 2.51 -12.81
CA MET A 53 -0.09 2.25 -14.25
C MET A 53 -1.30 3.02 -14.79
N LEU A 54 -2.45 3.02 -14.08
CA LEU A 54 -3.61 3.81 -14.46
C LEU A 54 -3.32 5.33 -14.43
N ARG A 55 -2.57 5.79 -13.44
CA ARG A 55 -2.15 7.19 -13.34
C ARG A 55 -1.27 7.62 -14.52
N HIS A 56 -0.24 6.84 -14.87
CA HIS A 56 0.60 7.11 -16.03
C HIS A 56 -0.18 7.05 -17.34
N LEU A 57 -1.14 6.14 -17.44
CA LEU A 57 -2.05 6.06 -18.59
C LEU A 57 -2.85 7.37 -18.75
N GLN A 58 -3.42 7.88 -17.64
CA GLN A 58 -4.17 9.14 -17.65
C GLN A 58 -3.28 10.33 -18.00
N LEU A 59 -2.07 10.42 -17.43
CA LEU A 59 -1.09 11.47 -17.74
C LEU A 59 -0.64 11.45 -19.20
N ALA A 60 -0.62 10.28 -19.84
CA ALA A 60 -0.35 10.12 -21.26
C ALA A 60 -1.55 10.48 -22.16
N GLY A 61 -2.70 10.87 -21.61
CA GLY A 61 -3.87 11.31 -22.33
C GLY A 61 -4.86 10.19 -22.69
N HIS A 62 -4.62 8.96 -22.25
CA HIS A 62 -5.53 7.83 -22.39
C HIS A 62 -6.56 7.80 -21.26
N ARG A 63 -7.63 7.00 -21.40
CA ARG A 63 -8.74 6.96 -20.47
C ARG A 63 -8.65 5.75 -19.53
N PRO A 64 -8.36 5.92 -18.24
CA PRO A 64 -8.36 4.81 -17.29
C PRO A 64 -9.76 4.42 -16.87
N ILE A 65 -9.97 3.11 -16.73
CA ILE A 65 -11.16 2.51 -16.12
C ILE A 65 -10.69 1.72 -14.89
N ALA A 66 -11.10 2.14 -13.71
CA ALA A 66 -10.88 1.39 -12.49
C ALA A 66 -12.10 0.47 -12.26
N LEU A 67 -11.90 -0.85 -12.37
CA LEU A 67 -12.95 -1.82 -12.15
C LEU A 67 -12.86 -2.32 -10.71
N ILE A 68 -13.93 -2.15 -9.95
CA ILE A 68 -14.09 -2.77 -8.65
C ILE A 68 -14.76 -4.13 -8.83
N GLY A 69 -14.07 -5.17 -8.35
CA GLY A 69 -14.52 -6.55 -8.45
C GLY A 69 -15.59 -6.91 -7.43
N GLY A 70 -16.78 -6.29 -7.49
CA GLY A 70 -17.89 -6.63 -6.58
C GLY A 70 -18.36 -8.07 -6.76
N ALA A 71 -18.51 -8.54 -8.00
CA ALA A 71 -18.86 -9.94 -8.28
C ALA A 71 -17.65 -10.87 -8.12
N THR A 72 -16.49 -10.51 -8.68
CA THR A 72 -15.28 -11.35 -8.59
C THR A 72 -14.74 -11.45 -7.17
N GLY A 73 -14.94 -10.44 -6.34
CA GLY A 73 -14.61 -10.48 -4.90
C GLY A 73 -15.43 -11.50 -4.10
N MET A 74 -16.66 -11.83 -4.56
CA MET A 74 -17.48 -12.92 -4.00
C MET A 74 -16.94 -14.32 -4.38
N ILE A 75 -16.17 -14.43 -5.43
CA ILE A 75 -15.62 -15.70 -5.95
C ILE A 75 -14.18 -15.88 -5.47
N GLY A 76 -13.36 -14.84 -5.55
CA GLY A 76 -11.96 -14.81 -5.15
C GLY A 76 -11.01 -15.33 -6.24
N ASP A 77 -10.06 -14.47 -6.63
CA ASP A 77 -9.02 -14.80 -7.61
C ASP A 77 -8.07 -15.89 -7.08
N PRO A 78 -7.94 -17.05 -7.77
CA PRO A 78 -7.03 -18.11 -7.38
C PRO A 78 -5.58 -17.85 -7.75
N SER A 79 -5.27 -16.80 -8.51
CA SER A 79 -3.93 -16.51 -9.01
C SER A 79 -2.94 -16.36 -7.84
N MET A 80 -1.80 -17.08 -7.91
CA MET A 80 -0.73 -17.09 -6.89
C MET A 80 -1.18 -17.51 -5.48
N LYS A 81 -2.29 -18.25 -5.35
CA LYS A 81 -2.82 -18.75 -4.07
C LYS A 81 -2.71 -20.26 -3.99
N SER A 82 -2.43 -20.77 -2.79
CA SER A 82 -2.39 -22.20 -2.47
C SER A 82 -3.69 -22.70 -1.81
N ALA A 83 -4.55 -21.80 -1.35
CA ALA A 83 -5.82 -22.10 -0.67
C ALA A 83 -6.94 -21.21 -1.18
N GLU A 84 -8.18 -21.68 -1.07
CA GLU A 84 -9.39 -20.94 -1.38
C GLU A 84 -9.54 -19.72 -0.44
N ARG A 85 -10.13 -18.62 -0.95
CA ARG A 85 -10.37 -17.41 -0.16
C ARG A 85 -11.67 -17.54 0.66
N ASN A 86 -11.70 -16.85 1.80
CA ASN A 86 -12.96 -16.59 2.48
C ASN A 86 -13.82 -15.66 1.62
N LEU A 87 -15.05 -16.07 1.39
CA LEU A 87 -16.02 -15.29 0.61
C LEU A 87 -16.56 -14.15 1.47
N LEU A 88 -16.69 -12.97 0.88
CA LEU A 88 -17.26 -11.79 1.51
C LEU A 88 -18.76 -11.67 1.16
N ASP A 89 -19.55 -11.12 2.07
CA ASP A 89 -20.94 -10.78 1.79
C ASP A 89 -21.08 -9.46 1.01
N GLU A 90 -22.26 -9.20 0.47
CA GLU A 90 -22.51 -8.03 -0.37
C GLU A 90 -22.35 -6.70 0.39
N GLU A 91 -22.75 -6.65 1.67
CA GLU A 91 -22.64 -5.43 2.49
C GLU A 91 -21.18 -5.04 2.70
N THR A 92 -20.35 -5.99 3.10
CA THR A 92 -18.91 -5.82 3.26
C THR A 92 -18.24 -5.38 1.95
N LEU A 93 -18.62 -6.00 0.81
CA LEU A 93 -18.09 -5.63 -0.49
C LEU A 93 -18.45 -4.21 -0.91
N ARG A 94 -19.69 -3.76 -0.65
CA ARG A 94 -20.12 -2.38 -0.92
C ARG A 94 -19.41 -1.36 -0.05
N HIS A 95 -19.21 -1.68 1.23
CA HIS A 95 -18.43 -0.86 2.13
C HIS A 95 -16.99 -0.70 1.63
N ASN A 96 -16.33 -1.82 1.35
CA ASN A 96 -14.95 -1.85 0.85
C ASN A 96 -14.83 -1.07 -0.48
N GLN A 97 -15.79 -1.23 -1.38
CA GLN A 97 -15.84 -0.49 -2.65
C GLN A 97 -15.87 1.04 -2.43
N ALA A 98 -16.69 1.52 -1.50
CA ALA A 98 -16.78 2.95 -1.22
C ALA A 98 -15.45 3.50 -0.67
N CYS A 99 -14.81 2.76 0.22
CA CYS A 99 -13.50 3.11 0.79
C CYS A 99 -12.42 3.14 -0.31
N ILE A 100 -12.36 2.12 -1.17
CA ILE A 100 -11.40 2.05 -2.28
C ILE A 100 -11.61 3.19 -3.28
N LYS A 101 -12.85 3.53 -3.62
CA LYS A 101 -13.17 4.68 -4.49
C LYS A 101 -12.55 5.96 -3.95
N LYS A 102 -12.75 6.25 -2.66
CA LYS A 102 -12.19 7.44 -2.00
C LYS A 102 -10.65 7.47 -2.08
N GLN A 103 -10.00 6.32 -1.97
CA GLN A 103 -8.55 6.23 -2.09
C GLN A 103 -8.08 6.44 -3.54
N LEU A 104 -8.73 5.82 -4.53
CA LEU A 104 -8.39 5.96 -5.95
C LEU A 104 -8.53 7.41 -6.45
N SER A 105 -9.47 8.19 -5.91
CA SER A 105 -9.65 9.61 -6.27
C SER A 105 -8.47 10.51 -5.91
N LYS A 106 -7.51 10.02 -5.11
CA LYS A 106 -6.24 10.71 -4.86
C LYS A 106 -5.23 10.55 -6.00
N PHE A 107 -5.40 9.53 -6.82
CA PHE A 107 -4.47 9.15 -7.89
C PHE A 107 -4.98 9.50 -9.28
N LEU A 108 -6.29 9.43 -9.48
CA LEU A 108 -6.97 9.55 -10.76
C LEU A 108 -8.00 10.68 -10.72
N ASP A 109 -8.07 11.42 -11.79
CA ASP A 109 -9.11 12.41 -12.00
C ASP A 109 -10.36 11.74 -12.56
N PHE A 110 -11.41 11.64 -11.72
CA PHE A 110 -12.71 11.10 -12.07
C PHE A 110 -13.75 12.18 -12.37
N ASP A 111 -13.50 13.42 -11.95
CA ASP A 111 -14.54 14.43 -11.79
C ASP A 111 -14.46 15.55 -12.82
N SER A 112 -13.37 15.65 -13.58
CA SER A 112 -13.23 16.67 -14.61
C SER A 112 -14.00 16.31 -15.91
N ASP A 113 -14.29 17.32 -16.71
CA ASP A 113 -14.85 17.16 -18.06
C ASP A 113 -13.79 16.76 -19.11
N ALA A 114 -12.58 16.40 -18.68
CA ALA A 114 -11.52 16.01 -19.59
C ALA A 114 -11.92 14.73 -20.34
N PRO A 115 -11.61 14.64 -21.65
CA PRO A 115 -12.00 13.49 -22.44
C PRO A 115 -11.31 12.19 -22.04
N ASN A 116 -10.31 12.25 -21.18
CA ASN A 116 -9.63 11.13 -20.53
C ASN A 116 -9.87 11.06 -19.01
N ALA A 117 -10.91 11.72 -18.52
CA ALA A 117 -11.34 11.53 -17.13
C ALA A 117 -11.57 10.04 -16.86
N ALA A 118 -11.12 9.59 -15.70
CA ALA A 118 -11.21 8.18 -15.31
C ALA A 118 -12.67 7.75 -15.11
N VAL A 119 -12.93 6.47 -15.27
CA VAL A 119 -14.24 5.88 -14.99
C VAL A 119 -14.09 4.83 -13.90
N LEU A 120 -14.98 4.87 -12.91
CA LEU A 120 -15.12 3.81 -11.93
C LEU A 120 -16.33 2.95 -12.29
N VAL A 121 -16.14 1.63 -12.34
CA VAL A 121 -17.19 0.66 -12.62
C VAL A 121 -17.14 -0.48 -11.59
N ASN A 122 -18.28 -1.19 -11.43
CA ASN A 122 -18.38 -2.37 -10.60
C ASN A 122 -18.91 -3.54 -11.44
N ASN A 123 -18.17 -4.64 -11.49
CA ASN A 123 -18.62 -5.80 -12.26
C ASN A 123 -19.88 -6.49 -11.70
N TYR A 124 -20.23 -6.22 -10.44
CA TYR A 124 -21.50 -6.68 -9.89
C TYR A 124 -22.70 -6.14 -10.67
N ASP A 125 -22.60 -4.92 -11.22
CA ASP A 125 -23.71 -4.28 -11.93
C ASP A 125 -24.17 -5.04 -13.17
N TRP A 126 -23.29 -5.77 -13.85
CA TRP A 126 -23.62 -6.58 -15.01
C TRP A 126 -23.61 -8.08 -14.75
N MET A 127 -23.01 -8.54 -13.64
CA MET A 127 -22.95 -9.95 -13.30
C MET A 127 -24.19 -10.43 -12.52
N LYS A 128 -24.76 -9.57 -11.66
CA LYS A 128 -25.85 -9.94 -10.73
C LYS A 128 -27.11 -10.45 -11.45
N ASP A 129 -27.38 -9.97 -12.65
CA ASP A 129 -28.58 -10.32 -13.42
C ASP A 129 -28.34 -11.53 -14.35
N TYR A 130 -27.11 -12.05 -14.40
CA TYR A 130 -26.79 -13.22 -15.21
C TYR A 130 -27.20 -14.49 -14.49
N SER A 131 -28.13 -15.26 -15.08
CA SER A 131 -28.41 -16.59 -14.56
C SER A 131 -27.24 -17.54 -14.85
N PHE A 132 -27.01 -18.53 -13.98
CA PHE A 132 -25.97 -19.54 -14.18
C PHE A 132 -26.08 -20.24 -15.55
N LEU A 133 -27.30 -20.65 -15.94
CA LEU A 133 -27.53 -21.29 -17.24
C LEU A 133 -27.27 -20.34 -18.40
N GLY A 134 -27.68 -19.06 -18.26
CA GLY A 134 -27.41 -18.02 -19.25
C GLY A 134 -25.90 -17.83 -19.46
N PHE A 135 -25.15 -17.68 -18.38
CA PHE A 135 -23.70 -17.48 -18.44
C PHE A 135 -22.95 -18.66 -19.11
N ILE A 136 -23.29 -19.90 -18.72
CA ILE A 136 -22.70 -21.08 -19.36
C ILE A 136 -23.05 -21.16 -20.83
N ARG A 137 -24.32 -20.91 -21.20
CA ARG A 137 -24.77 -20.99 -22.58
C ARG A 137 -24.13 -19.87 -23.44
N ASP A 138 -24.10 -18.67 -22.95
CA ASP A 138 -23.77 -17.50 -23.78
C ASP A 138 -22.24 -17.20 -23.77
N ILE A 139 -21.56 -17.47 -22.67
CA ILE A 139 -20.14 -17.19 -22.49
C ILE A 139 -19.31 -18.48 -22.46
N GLY A 140 -19.70 -19.44 -21.61
CA GLY A 140 -18.90 -20.66 -21.37
C GLY A 140 -18.60 -21.47 -22.62
N LYS A 141 -19.56 -21.54 -23.59
CA LYS A 141 -19.37 -22.28 -24.85
C LYS A 141 -18.24 -21.74 -25.75
N HIS A 142 -17.81 -20.48 -25.55
CA HIS A 142 -16.79 -19.87 -26.39
C HIS A 142 -15.36 -20.15 -25.93
N ILE A 143 -15.17 -20.64 -24.71
CA ILE A 143 -13.85 -21.02 -24.17
C ILE A 143 -13.83 -22.50 -23.86
N THR A 144 -12.88 -23.24 -24.45
CA THR A 144 -12.78 -24.68 -24.22
C THR A 144 -12.09 -24.97 -22.87
N VAL A 145 -12.48 -26.09 -22.24
CA VAL A 145 -11.83 -26.59 -21.02
C VAL A 145 -10.33 -26.77 -21.23
N ASN A 146 -9.90 -27.29 -22.39
CA ASN A 146 -8.48 -27.46 -22.72
C ASN A 146 -7.73 -26.11 -22.72
N TYR A 147 -8.35 -25.03 -23.21
CA TYR A 147 -7.77 -23.69 -23.15
C TYR A 147 -7.60 -23.22 -21.71
N MET A 148 -8.63 -23.41 -20.88
CA MET A 148 -8.59 -23.03 -19.46
C MET A 148 -7.55 -23.84 -18.68
N MET A 149 -7.47 -25.14 -18.91
CA MET A 149 -6.50 -26.05 -18.29
C MET A 149 -5.05 -25.76 -18.70
N ALA A 150 -4.82 -25.17 -19.87
CA ALA A 150 -3.49 -24.83 -20.36
C ALA A 150 -2.85 -23.63 -19.62
N LYS A 151 -3.61 -22.86 -18.85
CA LYS A 151 -3.10 -21.72 -18.09
C LYS A 151 -2.12 -22.17 -16.99
N ASP A 152 -1.02 -21.44 -16.81
CA ASP A 152 0.02 -21.80 -15.84
C ASP A 152 -0.48 -21.78 -14.40
N SER A 153 -1.37 -20.84 -14.06
CA SER A 153 -2.01 -20.77 -12.74
C SER A 153 -2.84 -22.02 -12.45
N VAL A 154 -3.57 -22.53 -13.44
CA VAL A 154 -4.37 -23.76 -13.32
C VAL A 154 -3.47 -24.98 -13.23
N LYS A 155 -2.46 -25.10 -14.13
CA LYS A 155 -1.49 -26.22 -14.10
C LYS A 155 -0.78 -26.35 -12.76
N LYS A 156 -0.31 -25.23 -12.20
CA LYS A 156 0.37 -25.20 -10.90
C LYS A 156 -0.52 -25.70 -9.76
N ARG A 157 -1.82 -25.35 -9.80
CA ARG A 157 -2.81 -25.79 -8.79
C ARG A 157 -3.21 -27.24 -8.93
N LEU A 158 -3.27 -27.79 -10.15
CA LEU A 158 -3.67 -29.18 -10.38
C LEU A 158 -2.52 -30.18 -10.26
N ASN A 159 -1.30 -29.78 -10.62
CA ASN A 159 -0.14 -30.68 -10.72
C ASN A 159 0.94 -30.42 -9.64
N GLY A 160 0.75 -29.47 -8.73
CA GLY A 160 1.72 -29.16 -7.67
C GLY A 160 1.75 -30.24 -6.58
N GLU A 161 2.94 -30.58 -6.04
CA GLU A 161 3.14 -31.64 -5.02
C GLU A 161 2.33 -31.44 -3.72
N ASN A 162 1.88 -30.23 -3.42
CA ASN A 162 1.05 -29.87 -2.26
C ASN A 162 -0.29 -29.24 -2.66
N SER A 163 -0.84 -29.61 -3.83
CA SER A 163 -2.06 -28.98 -4.30
C SER A 163 -3.29 -29.67 -3.72
N ASN A 164 -4.13 -28.90 -3.03
CA ASN A 164 -5.46 -29.34 -2.59
C ASN A 164 -6.49 -29.36 -3.73
N GLY A 165 -6.03 -29.36 -4.99
CA GLY A 165 -6.89 -29.23 -6.16
C GLY A 165 -7.37 -27.78 -6.37
N MET A 166 -8.38 -27.63 -7.20
CA MET A 166 -9.03 -26.34 -7.52
C MET A 166 -10.53 -26.55 -7.54
N SER A 167 -11.29 -25.74 -6.82
CA SER A 167 -12.74 -25.79 -6.86
C SER A 167 -13.27 -25.33 -8.22
N PHE A 168 -14.51 -25.70 -8.55
CA PHE A 168 -15.17 -25.20 -9.76
C PHE A 168 -15.30 -23.66 -9.72
N THR A 169 -15.52 -23.11 -8.53
CA THR A 169 -15.59 -21.66 -8.29
C THR A 169 -14.29 -20.99 -8.70
N GLU A 170 -13.16 -21.45 -8.18
CA GLU A 170 -11.83 -20.94 -8.56
C GLU A 170 -11.52 -21.13 -10.05
N PHE A 171 -11.86 -22.29 -10.60
CA PHE A 171 -11.62 -22.61 -12.02
C PHE A 171 -12.40 -21.67 -12.96
N SER A 172 -13.64 -21.33 -12.58
CA SER A 172 -14.49 -20.45 -13.38
C SER A 172 -14.12 -18.98 -13.29
N TYR A 173 -13.32 -18.55 -12.32
CA TYR A 173 -12.92 -17.14 -12.12
C TYR A 173 -12.36 -16.51 -13.41
N GLN A 174 -11.53 -17.22 -14.16
CA GLN A 174 -10.96 -16.73 -15.41
C GLN A 174 -12.01 -16.39 -16.48
N LEU A 175 -13.19 -17.06 -16.46
CA LEU A 175 -14.30 -16.73 -17.35
C LEU A 175 -15.03 -15.45 -16.92
N LEU A 176 -15.16 -15.23 -15.61
CA LEU A 176 -15.80 -14.03 -15.07
C LEU A 176 -14.96 -12.80 -15.41
N GLN A 177 -13.67 -12.81 -15.14
CA GLN A 177 -12.77 -11.72 -15.50
C GLN A 177 -12.66 -11.54 -17.02
N GLY A 178 -12.69 -12.63 -17.77
CA GLY A 178 -12.74 -12.58 -19.24
C GLY A 178 -14.01 -11.91 -19.77
N TYR A 179 -15.15 -12.16 -19.12
CA TYR A 179 -16.41 -11.52 -19.46
C TYR A 179 -16.43 -10.03 -19.07
N ASP A 180 -15.80 -9.64 -17.95
CA ASP A 180 -15.61 -8.23 -17.61
C ASP A 180 -14.94 -7.47 -18.75
N TYR A 181 -13.88 -8.05 -19.33
CA TYR A 181 -13.20 -7.42 -20.45
C TYR A 181 -14.09 -7.31 -21.69
N LEU A 182 -14.81 -8.36 -22.03
CA LEU A 182 -15.77 -8.33 -23.14
C LEU A 182 -16.87 -7.29 -22.91
N TYR A 183 -17.39 -7.19 -21.68
CA TYR A 183 -18.40 -6.19 -21.32
C TYR A 183 -17.87 -4.76 -21.47
N LEU A 184 -16.67 -4.50 -20.93
CA LEU A 184 -16.03 -3.18 -21.04
C LEU A 184 -15.66 -2.85 -22.49
N TYR A 185 -15.25 -3.83 -23.27
CA TYR A 185 -15.01 -3.66 -24.70
C TYR A 185 -16.28 -3.18 -25.42
N ARG A 186 -17.41 -3.82 -25.20
CA ARG A 186 -18.69 -3.52 -25.85
C ARG A 186 -19.31 -2.21 -25.39
N HIS A 187 -19.26 -1.91 -24.10
CA HIS A 187 -20.03 -0.81 -23.51
C HIS A 187 -19.20 0.44 -23.21
N TYR A 188 -17.88 0.30 -23.08
CA TYR A 188 -16.98 1.41 -22.73
C TYR A 188 -15.88 1.65 -23.78
N GLY A 189 -15.85 0.87 -24.86
CA GLY A 189 -14.80 0.95 -25.87
C GLY A 189 -13.41 0.62 -25.31
N CYS A 190 -13.36 -0.18 -24.26
CA CYS A 190 -12.11 -0.56 -23.60
C CYS A 190 -11.34 -1.56 -24.46
N ARG A 191 -10.13 -1.21 -24.87
CA ARG A 191 -9.32 -2.05 -25.77
C ARG A 191 -8.04 -2.59 -25.13
N LEU A 192 -7.72 -2.19 -23.90
CA LEU A 192 -6.53 -2.65 -23.20
C LEU A 192 -6.91 -3.10 -21.76
N GLN A 193 -6.49 -4.28 -21.38
CA GLN A 193 -6.49 -4.71 -19.97
C GLN A 193 -5.08 -4.68 -19.41
N MET A 194 -4.94 -4.11 -18.22
CA MET A 194 -3.67 -4.04 -17.48
C MET A 194 -3.75 -4.84 -16.20
N GLY A 195 -2.60 -5.34 -15.71
CA GLY A 195 -2.52 -6.08 -14.45
C GLY A 195 -1.10 -6.44 -14.07
N GLY A 196 -0.94 -7.21 -12.99
CA GLY A 196 0.32 -7.87 -12.66
C GLY A 196 0.58 -9.06 -13.56
N SER A 197 1.83 -9.54 -13.64
CA SER A 197 2.20 -10.68 -14.47
C SER A 197 1.46 -11.98 -14.08
N ASP A 198 1.00 -12.09 -12.84
CA ASP A 198 0.14 -13.19 -12.36
C ASP A 198 -1.26 -13.20 -13.01
N GLN A 199 -1.70 -12.06 -13.56
CA GLN A 199 -3.00 -11.90 -14.20
C GLN A 199 -3.01 -12.27 -15.70
N TRP A 200 -1.86 -12.57 -16.30
CA TRP A 200 -1.74 -12.84 -17.73
C TRP A 200 -2.76 -13.88 -18.25
N GLY A 201 -2.95 -14.98 -17.50
CA GLY A 201 -3.89 -16.03 -17.84
C GLY A 201 -5.35 -15.54 -17.90
N ASN A 202 -5.77 -14.75 -16.92
CA ASN A 202 -7.11 -14.19 -16.87
C ASN A 202 -7.32 -13.15 -17.97
N ILE A 203 -6.35 -12.24 -18.17
CA ILE A 203 -6.40 -11.19 -19.21
C ILE A 203 -6.52 -11.81 -20.60
N THR A 204 -5.71 -12.83 -20.90
CA THR A 204 -5.74 -13.49 -22.21
C THR A 204 -7.03 -14.26 -22.46
N THR A 205 -7.78 -14.66 -21.43
CA THR A 205 -9.13 -15.21 -21.60
C THR A 205 -10.11 -14.15 -22.11
N GLY A 206 -9.99 -12.91 -21.63
CA GLY A 206 -10.80 -11.79 -22.11
C GLY A 206 -10.52 -11.42 -23.57
N THR A 207 -9.24 -11.33 -23.95
CA THR A 207 -8.88 -11.07 -25.36
C THR A 207 -9.39 -12.17 -26.30
N GLU A 208 -9.35 -13.43 -25.86
CA GLU A 208 -9.85 -14.57 -26.62
C GLU A 208 -11.38 -14.55 -26.74
N LEU A 209 -12.12 -14.17 -25.69
CA LEU A 209 -13.58 -13.97 -25.76
C LEU A 209 -13.95 -12.89 -26.76
N ILE A 210 -13.29 -11.74 -26.71
CA ILE A 210 -13.53 -10.63 -27.65
C ILE A 210 -13.27 -11.08 -29.09
N ARG A 211 -12.18 -11.77 -29.33
CA ARG A 211 -11.84 -12.31 -30.65
C ARG A 211 -12.89 -13.31 -31.17
N ARG A 212 -13.36 -14.22 -30.32
CA ARG A 212 -14.31 -15.28 -30.73
C ARG A 212 -15.74 -14.79 -30.89
N MET A 213 -16.17 -13.87 -30.04
CA MET A 213 -17.57 -13.42 -30.04
C MET A 213 -17.81 -12.23 -30.93
N ASP A 214 -16.87 -11.30 -31.00
CA ASP A 214 -17.05 -10.03 -31.72
C ASP A 214 -16.10 -9.85 -32.90
N ALA A 215 -15.23 -10.84 -33.19
CA ALA A 215 -14.14 -10.71 -34.16
C ALA A 215 -13.30 -9.43 -33.92
N GLY A 216 -13.24 -8.95 -32.66
CA GLY A 216 -12.60 -7.71 -32.26
C GLY A 216 -11.14 -7.90 -31.89
N GLU A 217 -10.42 -6.79 -31.85
CA GLU A 217 -9.03 -6.71 -31.37
C GLU A 217 -8.99 -6.08 -29.98
N ALA A 218 -8.33 -6.76 -29.06
CA ALA A 218 -8.13 -6.31 -27.69
C ALA A 218 -6.72 -6.67 -27.21
N TYR A 219 -6.16 -5.85 -26.36
CA TYR A 219 -4.77 -5.84 -26.00
C TYR A 219 -4.55 -6.13 -24.51
N ALA A 220 -3.33 -6.51 -24.16
CA ALA A 220 -2.94 -6.86 -22.80
C ALA A 220 -1.57 -6.24 -22.50
N LEU A 221 -1.41 -5.73 -21.28
CA LEU A 221 -0.14 -5.26 -20.74
C LEU A 221 -0.04 -5.63 -19.27
N VAL A 222 1.04 -6.29 -18.88
CA VAL A 222 1.27 -6.67 -17.49
C VAL A 222 2.59 -6.14 -16.98
N CYS A 223 2.57 -5.70 -15.70
CA CYS A 223 3.76 -5.28 -14.98
C CYS A 223 4.38 -6.46 -14.22
N PRO A 224 5.69 -6.40 -13.91
CA PRO A 224 6.32 -7.38 -13.05
C PRO A 224 5.74 -7.33 -11.63
N LEU A 225 5.69 -8.48 -10.95
CA LEU A 225 5.40 -8.50 -9.53
C LEU A 225 6.55 -7.87 -8.75
N ILE A 226 6.21 -6.94 -7.85
CA ILE A 226 7.21 -6.25 -7.06
C ILE A 226 7.60 -7.11 -5.87
N THR A 227 8.90 -7.34 -5.74
CA THR A 227 9.54 -7.99 -4.60
C THR A 227 10.59 -7.05 -4.01
N LYS A 228 11.00 -7.29 -2.78
CA LYS A 228 12.18 -6.64 -2.22
C LYS A 228 13.44 -7.16 -2.89
N ALA A 229 14.53 -6.40 -2.85
CA ALA A 229 15.82 -6.83 -3.39
C ALA A 229 16.37 -8.09 -2.73
N ASP A 230 16.00 -8.36 -1.48
CA ASP A 230 16.32 -9.60 -0.75
C ASP A 230 15.42 -10.80 -1.10
N GLY A 231 14.49 -10.65 -2.05
CA GLY A 231 13.51 -11.65 -2.45
C GLY A 231 12.25 -11.70 -1.57
N GLY A 232 12.18 -10.89 -0.53
CA GLY A 232 11.02 -10.80 0.35
C GLY A 232 9.79 -10.21 -0.34
N LYS A 233 8.61 -10.45 0.23
CA LYS A 233 7.35 -9.90 -0.29
C LYS A 233 7.30 -8.39 -0.06
N PHE A 234 7.06 -7.65 -1.15
CA PHE A 234 6.82 -6.21 -1.07
C PHE A 234 5.51 -5.90 -0.31
N GLY A 235 5.55 -4.83 0.48
CA GLY A 235 4.37 -4.33 1.18
C GLY A 235 3.98 -5.08 2.44
N LYS A 236 4.79 -6.06 2.88
CA LYS A 236 4.63 -6.72 4.16
C LYS A 236 5.75 -6.32 5.12
N THR A 237 5.35 -5.98 6.35
CA THR A 237 6.20 -5.80 7.53
C THR A 237 5.92 -6.93 8.52
N GLU A 238 6.62 -6.94 9.64
CA GLU A 238 6.32 -7.86 10.76
C GLU A 238 4.90 -7.64 11.31
N SER A 239 4.39 -6.41 11.24
CA SER A 239 3.02 -6.03 11.64
C SER A 239 1.96 -6.28 10.56
N GLY A 240 2.32 -6.79 9.38
CA GLY A 240 1.37 -7.08 8.30
C GLY A 240 1.52 -6.18 7.07
N ASN A 241 0.40 -5.89 6.39
CA ASN A 241 0.39 -5.05 5.20
C ASN A 241 0.56 -3.57 5.56
N VAL A 242 1.24 -2.82 4.68
CA VAL A 242 1.28 -1.35 4.74
C VAL A 242 0.08 -0.82 3.94
N TRP A 243 -0.89 -0.26 4.67
CA TRP A 243 -2.17 0.19 4.14
C TRP A 243 -2.13 1.66 3.71
N LEU A 244 -3.03 2.06 2.80
CA LEU A 244 -3.21 3.45 2.39
C LEU A 244 -4.16 4.22 3.31
N ASP A 245 -4.93 3.49 4.12
CA ASP A 245 -5.79 4.09 5.12
C ASP A 245 -4.98 4.53 6.34
N PRO A 246 -5.08 5.82 6.77
CA PRO A 246 -4.32 6.34 7.89
C PRO A 246 -4.70 5.71 9.25
N GLU A 247 -5.90 5.13 9.37
CA GLU A 247 -6.33 4.43 10.59
C GLU A 247 -5.74 3.02 10.69
N ARG A 248 -5.34 2.42 9.54
CA ARG A 248 -4.71 1.09 9.48
C ARG A 248 -3.18 1.15 9.49
N THR A 249 -2.61 2.12 8.80
CA THR A 249 -1.18 2.43 8.81
C THR A 249 -1.06 3.94 8.89
N SER A 250 -0.62 4.45 10.03
CA SER A 250 -0.51 5.88 10.22
C SER A 250 0.39 6.55 9.18
N PRO A 251 0.19 7.83 8.86
CA PRO A 251 1.04 8.55 7.92
C PRO A 251 2.52 8.51 8.32
N TYR A 252 2.82 8.51 9.61
CA TYR A 252 4.19 8.35 10.11
C TYR A 252 4.76 6.96 9.79
N ALA A 253 4.05 5.87 10.12
CA ALA A 253 4.50 4.52 9.82
C ALA A 253 4.63 4.29 8.30
N PHE A 254 3.70 4.86 7.52
CA PHE A 254 3.74 4.85 6.06
C PHE A 254 4.99 5.57 5.53
N TYR A 255 5.28 6.78 6.02
CA TYR A 255 6.49 7.54 5.68
C TYR A 255 7.77 6.76 6.05
N GLN A 256 7.83 6.20 7.26
CA GLN A 256 8.98 5.43 7.73
C GLN A 256 9.24 4.18 6.89
N PHE A 257 8.18 3.51 6.40
CA PHE A 257 8.33 2.37 5.51
C PHE A 257 9.15 2.74 4.27
N TRP A 258 8.79 3.84 3.60
CA TRP A 258 9.50 4.28 2.40
C TRP A 258 10.88 4.87 2.68
N LEU A 259 11.00 5.57 3.79
CA LEU A 259 12.29 6.12 4.19
C LEU A 259 13.30 5.00 4.51
N ASN A 260 12.87 3.85 4.99
CA ASN A 260 13.75 2.78 5.46
C ASN A 260 14.02 1.68 4.42
N VAL A 261 13.56 1.80 3.18
CA VAL A 261 13.92 0.86 2.12
C VAL A 261 15.44 0.92 1.84
N ASN A 262 16.02 -0.21 1.42
CA ASN A 262 17.44 -0.23 1.04
C ASN A 262 17.70 0.54 -0.27
N ASP A 263 18.96 0.82 -0.59
CA ASP A 263 19.32 1.65 -1.73
C ASP A 263 18.87 1.03 -3.08
N ALA A 264 19.00 -0.28 -3.23
CA ALA A 264 18.61 -0.98 -4.46
C ALA A 264 17.09 -0.91 -4.68
N ASP A 265 16.31 -1.06 -3.61
CA ASP A 265 14.86 -0.90 -3.65
C ASP A 265 14.46 0.56 -3.89
N ALA A 266 15.11 1.52 -3.25
CA ALA A 266 14.83 2.94 -3.45
C ALA A 266 15.01 3.36 -4.91
N ALA A 267 16.11 2.95 -5.58
CA ALA A 267 16.38 3.25 -6.97
C ALA A 267 15.33 2.66 -7.94
N ARG A 268 14.75 1.51 -7.58
CA ARG A 268 13.66 0.87 -8.34
C ARG A 268 12.30 1.48 -8.03
N TYR A 269 11.99 1.66 -6.75
CA TYR A 269 10.67 2.10 -6.32
C TYR A 269 10.38 3.56 -6.68
N ILE A 270 11.39 4.44 -6.69
CA ILE A 270 11.21 5.83 -7.09
C ILE A 270 10.71 5.94 -8.54
N LYS A 271 11.13 5.02 -9.41
CA LYS A 271 10.68 4.94 -10.81
C LYS A 271 9.23 4.47 -10.91
N ILE A 272 8.81 3.52 -10.06
CA ILE A 272 7.50 2.89 -10.12
C ILE A 272 6.42 3.72 -9.43
N PHE A 273 6.72 4.27 -8.26
CA PHE A 273 5.72 4.86 -7.37
C PHE A 273 5.65 6.38 -7.39
N THR A 274 6.42 7.03 -8.26
CA THR A 274 6.39 8.49 -8.44
C THR A 274 6.09 8.88 -9.87
N THR A 275 5.75 10.16 -10.07
CA THR A 275 5.60 10.75 -11.40
C THR A 275 6.79 11.66 -11.76
N LEU A 276 7.90 11.55 -11.03
CA LEU A 276 9.13 12.26 -11.33
C LEU A 276 9.64 11.90 -12.73
N THR A 277 10.25 12.85 -13.40
CA THR A 277 10.85 12.65 -14.71
C THR A 277 12.13 11.81 -14.63
N GLN A 278 12.53 11.26 -15.76
CA GLN A 278 13.79 10.51 -15.84
C GLN A 278 15.00 11.37 -15.46
N GLU A 279 14.99 12.66 -15.81
CA GLU A 279 16.05 13.62 -15.47
C GLU A 279 16.13 13.90 -13.96
N GLU A 280 14.98 14.13 -13.31
CA GLU A 280 14.92 14.33 -11.86
C GLU A 280 15.45 13.11 -11.11
N ILE A 281 15.04 11.89 -11.54
CA ILE A 281 15.51 10.66 -10.92
C ILE A 281 17.00 10.45 -11.15
N ALA A 282 17.53 10.72 -12.35
CA ALA A 282 18.96 10.63 -12.63
C ALA A 282 19.78 11.60 -11.75
N GLY A 283 19.26 12.80 -11.50
CA GLY A 283 19.87 13.75 -10.56
C GLY A 283 19.92 13.22 -9.13
N LEU A 284 18.84 12.59 -8.66
CA LEU A 284 18.76 11.97 -7.33
C LEU A 284 19.67 10.73 -7.22
N GLU A 285 19.78 9.91 -8.27
CA GLU A 285 20.72 8.78 -8.33
C GLU A 285 22.18 9.25 -8.23
N ALA A 286 22.52 10.36 -8.90
CA ALA A 286 23.85 10.96 -8.81
C ALA A 286 24.15 11.52 -7.40
N GLN A 287 23.18 12.17 -6.76
CA GLN A 287 23.31 12.63 -5.37
C GLN A 287 23.50 11.45 -4.40
N GLN A 288 22.70 10.40 -4.55
CA GLN A 288 22.81 9.18 -3.74
C GLN A 288 24.20 8.53 -3.90
N ALA A 289 24.73 8.47 -5.11
CA ALA A 289 26.05 7.91 -5.38
C ALA A 289 27.17 8.75 -4.75
N ALA A 290 27.06 10.09 -4.75
CA ALA A 290 28.03 11.00 -4.14
C ALA A 290 28.02 10.98 -2.60
N ALA A 291 26.82 10.86 -1.99
CA ALA A 291 26.64 10.91 -0.55
C ALA A 291 25.57 9.90 -0.08
N PRO A 292 25.84 8.57 -0.09
CA PRO A 292 24.85 7.53 0.24
C PRO A 292 24.22 7.69 1.63
N HIS A 293 24.96 8.23 2.59
CA HIS A 293 24.50 8.46 3.95
C HIS A 293 23.41 9.53 4.06
N GLU A 294 23.25 10.39 3.08
CA GLU A 294 22.19 11.40 3.01
C GLU A 294 20.83 10.81 2.62
N ARG A 295 20.82 9.63 1.98
CA ARG A 295 19.62 8.89 1.58
C ARG A 295 18.66 9.71 0.71
N ALA A 296 19.21 10.40 -0.30
CA ALA A 296 18.46 11.31 -1.17
C ALA A 296 17.27 10.62 -1.87
N LEU A 297 17.49 9.41 -2.42
CA LEU A 297 16.44 8.62 -3.06
C LEU A 297 15.32 8.25 -2.11
N GLN A 298 15.65 7.74 -0.91
CA GLN A 298 14.64 7.34 0.07
C GLN A 298 13.82 8.53 0.58
N LYS A 299 14.48 9.65 0.84
CA LYS A 299 13.81 10.87 1.29
C LYS A 299 12.80 11.38 0.26
N ARG A 300 13.24 11.48 -1.01
CA ARG A 300 12.37 11.94 -2.08
C ARG A 300 11.24 10.94 -2.37
N LEU A 301 11.53 9.64 -2.38
CA LEU A 301 10.52 8.59 -2.52
C LEU A 301 9.46 8.67 -1.42
N ALA A 302 9.90 8.77 -0.16
CA ALA A 302 9.00 8.88 0.99
C ALA A 302 8.16 10.17 0.94
N GLU A 303 8.73 11.29 0.51
CA GLU A 303 8.01 12.54 0.30
C GLU A 303 6.92 12.37 -0.75
N GLU A 304 7.28 11.99 -1.97
CA GLU A 304 6.36 11.89 -3.10
C GLU A 304 5.15 11.01 -2.78
N ILE A 305 5.39 9.82 -2.23
CA ILE A 305 4.31 8.87 -1.96
C ILE A 305 3.48 9.27 -0.75
N THR A 306 4.11 9.76 0.32
CA THR A 306 3.36 10.18 1.51
C THR A 306 2.49 11.39 1.20
N VAL A 307 3.00 12.37 0.45
CA VAL A 307 2.21 13.52 0.02
C VAL A 307 1.05 13.09 -0.89
N LEU A 308 1.28 12.18 -1.81
CA LEU A 308 0.26 11.68 -2.72
C LEU A 308 -0.87 10.94 -1.98
N VAL A 309 -0.53 10.13 -0.97
CA VAL A 309 -1.50 9.29 -0.25
C VAL A 309 -2.14 10.02 0.92
N HIS A 310 -1.37 10.76 1.71
CA HIS A 310 -1.81 11.35 2.98
C HIS A 310 -1.86 12.89 2.99
N GLY A 311 -1.31 13.53 1.95
CA GLY A 311 -1.24 14.98 1.84
C GLY A 311 0.03 15.58 2.46
N ARG A 312 0.30 16.85 2.09
CA ARG A 312 1.51 17.59 2.50
C ARG A 312 1.58 17.76 4.02
N GLU A 313 0.47 18.10 4.65
CA GLU A 313 0.41 18.33 6.09
C GLU A 313 0.80 17.09 6.89
N SER A 314 0.29 15.92 6.52
CA SER A 314 0.63 14.63 7.16
C SER A 314 2.10 14.26 6.94
N TYR A 315 2.66 14.56 5.76
CA TYR A 315 4.08 14.36 5.48
C TYR A 315 4.95 15.26 6.36
N ASP A 316 4.64 16.55 6.43
CA ASP A 316 5.40 17.52 7.24
C ASP A 316 5.37 17.14 8.72
N ALA A 317 4.23 16.67 9.23
CA ALA A 317 4.10 16.15 10.60
C ALA A 317 4.97 14.88 10.79
N ALA A 318 4.99 13.95 9.83
CA ALA A 318 5.80 12.74 9.91
C ALA A 318 7.31 13.05 9.89
N VAL A 319 7.74 14.03 9.08
CA VAL A 319 9.15 14.49 9.04
C VAL A 319 9.54 15.15 10.36
N ALA A 320 8.68 16.03 10.90
CA ALA A 320 8.91 16.69 12.18
C ALA A 320 9.04 15.66 13.31
N ALA A 321 8.12 14.69 13.39
CA ALA A 321 8.17 13.62 14.36
C ALA A 321 9.44 12.77 14.25
N SER A 322 9.86 12.42 13.02
CA SER A 322 11.11 11.70 12.76
C SER A 322 12.33 12.50 13.23
N GLY A 323 12.35 13.80 12.98
CA GLY A 323 13.41 14.71 13.43
C GLY A 323 13.49 14.80 14.97
N ILE A 324 12.35 14.84 15.63
CA ILE A 324 12.27 14.85 17.10
C ILE A 324 12.82 13.54 17.68
N LEU A 325 12.50 12.42 17.07
CA LEU A 325 12.87 11.10 17.60
C LEU A 325 14.31 10.73 17.36
N PHE A 326 14.79 10.89 16.14
CA PHE A 326 16.12 10.43 15.72
C PHE A 326 17.15 11.58 15.64
N GLY A 327 16.69 12.83 15.72
CA GLY A 327 17.51 14.02 15.73
C GLY A 327 17.77 14.58 17.13
N GLN A 328 18.21 15.83 17.18
CA GLN A 328 18.39 16.60 18.40
C GLN A 328 17.09 17.35 18.81
N GLY A 329 15.94 16.68 18.68
CA GLY A 329 14.65 17.28 19.07
C GLY A 329 14.63 17.71 20.52
N THR A 330 14.11 18.92 20.76
CA THR A 330 13.96 19.46 22.11
C THR A 330 12.71 18.91 22.79
N ARG A 331 12.63 19.09 24.10
CA ARG A 331 11.46 18.76 24.90
C ARG A 331 10.20 19.50 24.39
N GLU A 332 10.34 20.79 24.06
CA GLU A 332 9.23 21.61 23.56
C GLU A 332 8.66 21.08 22.25
N GLN A 333 9.54 20.62 21.35
CA GLN A 333 9.12 19.98 20.09
C GLN A 333 8.40 18.66 20.35
N LEU A 334 8.87 17.86 21.31
CA LEU A 334 8.20 16.62 21.70
C LEU A 334 6.81 16.90 22.29
N GLN A 335 6.70 17.95 23.12
CA GLN A 335 5.43 18.36 23.72
C GLN A 335 4.42 18.93 22.72
N SER A 336 4.87 19.38 21.55
CA SER A 336 3.98 19.85 20.46
C SER A 336 3.35 18.74 19.63
N LEU A 337 3.76 17.48 19.80
CA LEU A 337 3.15 16.35 19.10
C LEU A 337 1.74 16.09 19.62
N ASP A 338 0.80 15.84 18.68
CA ASP A 338 -0.51 15.33 19.04
C ASP A 338 -0.45 13.86 19.46
N GLU A 339 -1.49 13.40 20.15
CA GLU A 339 -1.56 12.05 20.70
C GLU A 339 -1.46 10.97 19.61
N ALA A 340 -2.14 11.17 18.49
CA ALA A 340 -2.16 10.18 17.40
C ALA A 340 -0.76 10.02 16.79
N THR A 341 -0.07 11.12 16.54
CA THR A 341 1.31 11.11 16.04
C THR A 341 2.25 10.48 17.06
N LEU A 342 2.13 10.83 18.36
CA LEU A 342 2.96 10.23 19.41
C LEU A 342 2.80 8.70 19.49
N LEU A 343 1.55 8.22 19.54
CA LEU A 343 1.27 6.78 19.61
C LEU A 343 1.73 6.03 18.37
N SER A 344 1.58 6.63 17.20
CA SER A 344 2.06 6.06 15.95
C SER A 344 3.58 5.94 15.89
N VAL A 345 4.26 6.96 16.36
CA VAL A 345 5.73 7.01 16.45
C VAL A 345 6.27 5.93 17.36
N PHE A 346 5.60 5.67 18.47
CA PHE A 346 5.97 4.69 19.47
C PHE A 346 5.13 3.40 19.40
N GLU A 347 4.58 3.08 18.23
CA GLU A 347 3.89 1.82 18.02
C GLU A 347 4.81 0.62 18.35
N GLY A 348 4.31 -0.30 19.18
CA GLY A 348 5.06 -1.46 19.64
C GLY A 348 6.07 -1.20 20.78
N VAL A 349 6.21 0.03 21.23
CA VAL A 349 7.01 0.36 22.41
C VAL A 349 6.25 -0.05 23.68
N PRO A 350 6.92 -0.69 24.68
CA PRO A 350 6.28 -1.06 25.93
C PRO A 350 5.62 0.14 26.61
N GLN A 351 4.37 -0.04 27.03
CA GLN A 351 3.57 0.98 27.70
C GLN A 351 3.35 0.61 29.16
N PHE A 352 3.40 1.60 30.03
CA PHE A 352 3.19 1.49 31.47
C PHE A 352 2.20 2.54 31.91
N GLU A 353 1.55 2.34 33.05
CA GLU A 353 0.51 3.24 33.57
C GLU A 353 0.92 3.83 34.91
N VAL A 354 0.48 5.06 35.15
CA VAL A 354 0.62 5.75 36.44
C VAL A 354 -0.63 6.56 36.72
N SER A 355 -1.02 6.67 38.01
CA SER A 355 -2.11 7.58 38.40
C SER A 355 -1.70 9.02 38.20
N ARG A 356 -2.56 9.80 37.50
CA ARG A 356 -2.36 11.23 37.26
C ARG A 356 -2.24 12.05 38.55
N ASP A 357 -2.98 11.63 39.60
CA ASP A 357 -2.95 12.31 40.90
C ASP A 357 -1.56 12.33 41.53
N LYS A 358 -0.76 11.28 41.33
CA LYS A 358 0.62 11.25 41.80
C LYS A 358 1.51 12.31 41.13
N LEU A 359 1.24 12.60 39.85
CA LEU A 359 1.97 13.60 39.12
C LEU A 359 1.60 15.06 39.48
N GLN A 360 0.40 15.29 40.04
CA GLN A 360 -0.03 16.62 40.44
C GLN A 360 0.83 17.17 41.60
N GLY A 361 1.23 16.31 42.53
CA GLY A 361 2.06 16.65 43.67
C GLY A 361 3.57 16.63 43.37
N GLY A 362 3.95 16.12 42.21
CA GLY A 362 5.34 15.81 41.88
C GLY A 362 5.84 14.53 42.54
N VAL A 363 6.37 13.61 41.72
CA VAL A 363 6.92 12.32 42.17
C VAL A 363 8.40 12.23 41.79
N LYS A 364 9.22 11.62 42.65
CA LYS A 364 10.63 11.42 42.33
C LYS A 364 10.76 10.43 41.17
N VAL A 365 11.66 10.72 40.24
CA VAL A 365 11.94 9.82 39.08
C VAL A 365 12.20 8.39 39.53
N ILE A 366 12.96 8.22 40.64
CA ILE A 366 13.30 6.88 41.14
C ILE A 366 12.05 6.08 41.54
N ASP A 367 11.08 6.73 42.20
CA ASP A 367 9.86 6.08 42.66
C ASP A 367 8.88 5.88 41.50
N LEU A 368 8.73 6.90 40.64
CA LEU A 368 7.88 6.84 39.44
C LEU A 368 8.27 5.65 38.55
N LEU A 369 9.53 5.52 38.20
CA LEU A 369 10.00 4.55 37.20
C LEU A 369 10.25 3.14 37.76
N THR A 370 10.24 2.93 39.06
CA THR A 370 10.46 1.59 39.67
C THR A 370 9.25 1.06 40.45
N GLU A 371 8.47 1.93 41.10
CA GLU A 371 7.36 1.52 41.96
C GLU A 371 6.00 1.81 41.32
N ASP A 372 5.82 3.03 40.77
CA ASP A 372 4.54 3.45 40.24
C ASP A 372 4.26 2.95 38.82
N ALA A 373 5.18 3.16 37.89
CA ALA A 373 5.06 2.68 36.51
C ALA A 373 5.88 1.41 36.24
N ALA A 374 6.78 1.01 37.16
CA ALA A 374 7.57 -0.22 37.09
C ALA A 374 8.33 -0.42 35.72
N VAL A 375 8.81 0.66 35.12
CA VAL A 375 9.58 0.63 33.87
C VAL A 375 10.94 -0.06 34.08
N PHE A 376 11.52 0.11 35.27
CA PHE A 376 12.79 -0.51 35.67
C PHE A 376 12.58 -1.48 36.83
N PRO A 377 13.32 -2.61 36.84
CA PRO A 377 13.09 -3.67 37.82
C PRO A 377 13.53 -3.33 39.24
N SER A 378 14.41 -2.34 39.42
CA SER A 378 14.88 -1.95 40.76
C SER A 378 15.45 -0.54 40.85
N LYS A 379 15.34 0.07 42.05
CA LYS A 379 15.95 1.37 42.36
C LYS A 379 17.48 1.34 42.23
N GLY A 380 18.11 0.20 42.51
CA GLY A 380 19.57 0.04 42.42
C GLY A 380 20.05 0.10 40.96
N GLU A 381 19.37 -0.54 40.05
CA GLU A 381 19.65 -0.49 38.62
C GLU A 381 19.43 0.92 38.06
N LEU A 382 18.30 1.52 38.39
CA LEU A 382 17.94 2.85 37.90
C LEU A 382 18.98 3.91 38.39
N ARG A 383 19.41 3.87 39.65
CA ARG A 383 20.46 4.77 40.14
C ARG A 383 21.76 4.66 39.36
N LYS A 384 22.21 3.43 39.04
CA LYS A 384 23.41 3.21 38.22
C LYS A 384 23.26 3.78 36.82
N LEU A 385 22.10 3.59 36.21
CA LEU A 385 21.80 4.12 34.88
C LEU A 385 21.74 5.65 34.87
N ILE A 386 21.12 6.28 35.87
CA ILE A 386 21.08 7.75 36.00
C ILE A 386 22.51 8.28 36.18
N ALA A 387 23.31 7.68 37.07
CA ALA A 387 24.67 8.12 37.29
C ALA A 387 25.59 8.03 36.06
N SER A 388 25.28 7.09 35.13
CA SER A 388 25.98 6.96 33.84
C SER A 388 25.39 7.85 32.75
N GLY A 389 24.36 8.65 33.02
CA GLY A 389 23.63 9.44 32.02
C GLY A 389 22.82 8.62 31.01
N GLY A 390 22.46 7.38 31.40
CA GLY A 390 21.77 6.41 30.56
C GLY A 390 20.24 6.51 30.58
N VAL A 391 19.63 7.47 31.28
CA VAL A 391 18.18 7.66 31.38
C VAL A 391 17.80 9.08 31.01
N SER A 392 16.77 9.21 30.19
CA SER A 392 16.14 10.49 29.89
C SER A 392 14.63 10.38 30.03
N VAL A 393 13.98 11.46 30.43
CA VAL A 393 12.53 11.65 30.42
C VAL A 393 12.23 12.81 29.47
N ASN A 394 11.35 12.59 28.51
CA ASN A 394 11.01 13.57 27.47
C ASN A 394 12.23 14.19 26.79
N LYS A 395 13.23 13.38 26.46
CA LYS A 395 14.51 13.78 25.85
C LYS A 395 15.47 14.54 26.79
N GLU A 396 15.06 14.92 27.97
CA GLU A 396 15.94 15.52 28.97
C GLU A 396 16.62 14.44 29.81
N LYS A 397 17.94 14.55 29.99
CA LYS A 397 18.67 13.63 30.84
C LYS A 397 18.25 13.81 32.29
N VAL A 398 17.94 12.73 32.96
CA VAL A 398 17.72 12.71 34.41
C VAL A 398 19.05 12.94 35.11
N ALA A 399 19.14 14.01 35.86
CA ALA A 399 20.38 14.39 36.58
C ALA A 399 20.48 13.71 37.92
N SER A 400 19.38 13.51 38.63
CA SER A 400 19.31 12.93 39.97
C SER A 400 18.15 11.92 40.08
N PRO A 401 18.29 10.87 40.86
CA PRO A 401 17.18 9.98 41.25
C PRO A 401 16.02 10.73 41.94
N ASP A 402 16.34 11.87 42.58
CA ASP A 402 15.40 12.70 43.30
C ASP A 402 14.74 13.80 42.44
N ASP A 403 15.06 13.89 41.15
CA ASP A 403 14.40 14.80 40.21
C ASP A 403 12.89 14.56 40.25
N LEU A 404 12.12 15.66 40.27
CA LEU A 404 10.67 15.58 40.34
C LEU A 404 10.04 15.60 38.95
N ILE A 405 9.14 14.67 38.71
CA ILE A 405 8.26 14.65 37.54
C ILE A 405 6.87 15.11 37.97
N THR A 406 6.31 16.05 37.21
CA THR A 406 4.99 16.61 37.43
C THR A 406 4.11 16.50 36.20
N SER A 407 2.83 16.76 36.36
CA SER A 407 1.87 16.79 35.23
C SER A 407 2.22 17.83 34.16
N ALA A 408 2.98 18.88 34.47
CA ALA A 408 3.45 19.88 33.49
C ALA A 408 4.43 19.32 32.45
N GLN A 409 4.98 18.12 32.68
CA GLN A 409 5.91 17.48 31.75
C GLN A 409 5.21 16.49 30.81
N LEU A 410 3.89 16.28 30.98
CA LEU A 410 3.15 15.37 30.12
C LEU A 410 3.11 15.87 28.67
N ILE A 411 3.33 14.95 27.73
CA ILE A 411 3.15 15.12 26.30
C ILE A 411 1.67 14.84 26.00
N ALA A 412 1.02 15.66 25.19
CA ALA A 412 -0.42 15.59 24.89
C ALA A 412 -1.27 15.42 26.18
N ASP A 413 -0.83 16.04 27.28
CA ASP A 413 -1.45 15.99 28.62
C ASP A 413 -1.64 14.58 29.21
N ARG A 414 -0.99 13.56 28.64
CA ARG A 414 -1.20 12.14 29.01
C ARG A 414 0.06 11.27 29.11
N TYR A 415 1.14 11.61 28.43
CA TYR A 415 2.26 10.67 28.25
C TYR A 415 3.59 11.23 28.74
N LEU A 416 4.44 10.34 29.25
CA LEU A 416 5.86 10.60 29.43
C LEU A 416 6.65 9.63 28.56
N LEU A 417 7.65 10.16 27.86
CA LEU A 417 8.58 9.34 27.08
C LEU A 417 9.83 9.06 27.93
N VAL A 418 10.03 7.81 28.30
CA VAL A 418 11.21 7.35 29.02
C VAL A 418 12.18 6.69 28.05
N GLN A 419 13.46 7.05 28.09
CA GLN A 419 14.49 6.50 27.24
C GLN A 419 15.61 5.88 28.09
N ARG A 420 15.99 4.61 27.77
CA ARG A 420 17.12 3.90 28.33
C ARG A 420 18.21 3.73 27.28
N GLY A 421 19.33 4.40 27.45
CA GLY A 421 20.41 4.43 26.47
C GLY A 421 19.97 5.12 25.17
N LYS A 422 20.49 4.66 24.03
CA LYS A 422 20.23 5.31 22.73
C LYS A 422 19.03 4.76 21.96
N LYS A 423 18.55 3.54 22.27
CA LYS A 423 17.63 2.80 21.41
C LYS A 423 16.35 2.30 22.09
N ASN A 424 16.30 2.24 23.42
CA ASN A 424 15.15 1.67 24.12
C ASN A 424 14.25 2.79 24.65
N TYR A 425 13.00 2.78 24.19
CA TYR A 425 11.97 3.73 24.57
C TYR A 425 10.84 3.03 25.32
N TYR A 426 10.20 3.76 26.20
CA TYR A 426 9.03 3.32 26.96
C TYR A 426 8.05 4.49 27.08
N LEU A 427 6.76 4.22 26.94
CA LEU A 427 5.72 5.21 27.20
C LEU A 427 5.09 4.98 28.57
N VAL A 428 4.95 6.03 29.36
CA VAL A 428 4.18 6.02 30.61
C VAL A 428 2.93 6.83 30.41
N LEU A 429 1.77 6.18 30.50
CA LEU A 429 0.44 6.77 30.37
C LEU A 429 -0.06 7.22 31.75
N ALA A 430 -0.37 8.50 31.89
CA ALA A 430 -1.02 9.06 33.08
C ALA A 430 -2.55 8.92 32.93
N LYS A 431 -3.13 8.09 33.79
CA LYS A 431 -4.60 7.85 33.88
C LYS A 431 -5.24 8.58 35.05
#